data_cb747ea6932b9b2abd772f800e3a700c
#
_entry.id   cb747ea6932b9b2abd772f800e3a700c
#
_cell.length_a   1.000
_cell.length_b   1.000
_cell.length_c   1.000
_cell.angle_alpha   90.00
_cell.angle_beta   90.00
_cell.angle_gamma   90.00
#
_symmetry.space_group_name_H-M   'P 1'
#
loop_
_entity.id
_entity.type
_entity.pdbx_description
1 polymer ?
#
loop_
_entity_poly.entity_id
_entity_poly.type
_entity_poly.pdbx_seq_one_letter_code
_entity_poly.pdbx_strand_id
1 'polypeptide(L)'
;MRITSTYRTYAQINNNRPAIVTDKEIVPYSEWYDLVQRTAASFYKVTGIYKRVALFLPNGRLFLQLFAGASEAGWASMVGDMRWKEQEIEERLQQITPDLIIADEKMKGYFHQSSTKTIFSDEIEEWLCSSSDFQKNDGNAPFYIGFTSGSTGKPKAFIRSHSSWIESFRCNQIDLEMTEKEHVLIPGSFINSTFLYGALSTLFLGGTIYVLTKFSPARLMDFLHNYPISKVYVVPTIIQGLLNEGYYNEQSVSFISTGAKWLPSVKAKMRLQFPTANFYEFYGSSELSFVTVLKNNEQIQHAASVGRVFQNVEISIRNDKGEEVGLGEEGVLYVKSKMLFDGYLNNEEETKKILQGDWATVYDIAKIDEEGYVYILGRQNDMIIYGGMNIYPQEIEQVLMKYDGVEEAIVLGIKDEYWGEKVAAFIKGNVSLPSLKNYCLRNLSSYKIPRVWRKVANFPHTTGGKISRPEVRKWFEKGGLE
;
A
#
# COMPACT_ATOMS: atom_id res chain seq x y z
N MET A 1 5.20 22.77 -6.05
CA MET A 1 6.36 21.88 -5.83
C MET A 1 5.99 20.50 -6.37
N ARG A 2 6.91 19.81 -7.06
CA ARG A 2 6.71 18.45 -7.59
C ARG A 2 7.53 17.43 -6.81
N ILE A 3 7.16 16.17 -6.89
CA ILE A 3 7.92 15.07 -6.26
C ILE A 3 9.36 14.92 -6.81
N THR A 4 9.69 15.61 -7.88
CA THR A 4 11.00 15.66 -8.55
C THR A 4 11.80 16.93 -8.25
N SER A 5 11.22 17.88 -7.50
CA SER A 5 11.78 19.25 -7.34
C SER A 5 13.18 19.30 -6.72
N THR A 6 13.56 18.30 -5.93
CA THR A 6 14.84 18.25 -5.22
C THR A 6 15.96 17.58 -6.03
N TYR A 7 15.63 16.86 -7.11
CA TYR A 7 16.61 16.08 -7.88
C TYR A 7 17.75 16.93 -8.44
N ARG A 8 17.43 18.14 -8.95
CA ARG A 8 18.44 19.09 -9.44
C ARG A 8 19.44 19.45 -8.35
N THR A 9 18.95 19.74 -7.15
CA THR A 9 19.79 20.12 -6.00
C THR A 9 20.76 18.99 -5.67
N TYR A 10 20.26 17.75 -5.55
CA TYR A 10 21.12 16.62 -5.24
C TYR A 10 22.08 16.25 -6.38
N ALA A 11 21.70 16.45 -7.64
CA ALA A 11 22.59 16.30 -8.79
C ALA A 11 23.76 17.31 -8.76
N GLN A 12 23.56 18.50 -8.19
CA GLN A 12 24.59 19.52 -8.08
C GLN A 12 25.50 19.37 -6.86
N ILE A 13 24.95 19.07 -5.68
CA ILE A 13 25.72 18.99 -4.43
C ILE A 13 26.32 17.60 -4.17
N ASN A 14 25.70 16.54 -4.70
CA ASN A 14 26.07 15.13 -4.49
C ASN A 14 26.11 14.37 -5.82
N ASN A 15 26.75 14.92 -6.83
CA ASN A 15 26.69 14.44 -8.21
C ASN A 15 27.01 12.93 -8.39
N ASN A 16 28.01 12.42 -7.68
CA ASN A 16 28.49 11.02 -7.76
C ASN A 16 27.80 10.09 -6.76
N ARG A 17 26.95 10.61 -5.85
CA ARG A 17 26.26 9.78 -4.90
C ARG A 17 25.21 8.91 -5.63
N PRO A 18 25.16 7.60 -5.34
CA PRO A 18 24.12 6.74 -5.88
C PRO A 18 22.72 7.24 -5.52
N ALA A 19 21.88 7.45 -6.51
CA ALA A 19 20.45 7.67 -6.35
C ALA A 19 19.73 6.32 -6.36
N ILE A 20 20.06 5.44 -7.34
CA ILE A 20 19.43 4.14 -7.53
C ILE A 20 20.51 3.07 -7.66
N VAL A 21 20.36 1.99 -6.92
CA VAL A 21 21.18 0.77 -6.99
C VAL A 21 20.26 -0.41 -7.27
N THR A 22 20.59 -1.17 -8.31
CA THR A 22 19.94 -2.43 -8.64
C THR A 22 21.00 -3.54 -8.69
N ASP A 23 20.58 -4.76 -8.96
CA ASP A 23 21.48 -5.87 -9.24
C ASP A 23 22.24 -5.73 -10.57
N LYS A 24 21.90 -4.74 -11.40
CA LYS A 24 22.45 -4.56 -12.75
C LYS A 24 23.23 -3.27 -12.93
N GLU A 25 22.90 -2.24 -12.19
CA GLU A 25 23.42 -0.89 -12.42
C GLU A 25 23.41 -0.04 -11.13
N ILE A 26 24.29 0.95 -11.12
CA ILE A 26 24.32 2.02 -10.11
C ILE A 26 24.16 3.34 -10.86
N VAL A 27 23.13 4.10 -10.53
CA VAL A 27 22.84 5.37 -11.17
C VAL A 27 23.09 6.51 -10.17
N PRO A 28 24.07 7.40 -10.40
CA PRO A 28 24.31 8.54 -9.57
C PRO A 28 23.25 9.64 -9.74
N TYR A 29 23.15 10.58 -8.79
CA TYR A 29 22.17 11.66 -8.84
C TYR A 29 22.31 12.56 -10.08
N SER A 30 23.52 12.79 -10.57
CA SER A 30 23.75 13.55 -11.80
C SER A 30 23.09 12.89 -13.01
N GLU A 31 23.33 11.58 -13.19
CA GLU A 31 22.74 10.81 -14.27
C GLU A 31 21.21 10.65 -14.10
N TRP A 32 20.76 10.39 -12.86
CA TRP A 32 19.34 10.30 -12.54
C TRP A 32 18.56 11.55 -12.94
N TYR A 33 19.10 12.72 -12.60
CA TYR A 33 18.49 13.99 -12.98
C TYR A 33 18.42 14.17 -14.50
N ASP A 34 19.49 13.88 -15.22
CA ASP A 34 19.52 13.97 -16.70
C ASP A 34 18.49 13.03 -17.34
N LEU A 35 18.45 11.76 -16.90
CA LEU A 35 17.47 10.76 -17.36
C LEU A 35 16.03 11.26 -17.17
N VAL A 36 15.71 11.81 -16.01
CA VAL A 36 14.38 12.35 -15.72
C VAL A 36 14.07 13.57 -16.62
N GLN A 37 15.03 14.48 -16.83
CA GLN A 37 14.80 15.66 -17.67
C GLN A 37 14.62 15.29 -19.16
N ARG A 38 15.45 14.40 -19.69
CA ARG A 38 15.31 13.89 -21.08
C ARG A 38 13.98 13.18 -21.29
N THR A 39 13.57 12.39 -20.32
CA THR A 39 12.26 11.71 -20.33
C THR A 39 11.12 12.72 -20.27
N ALA A 40 11.20 13.74 -19.44
CA ALA A 40 10.21 14.81 -19.37
C ALA A 40 10.10 15.58 -20.69
N ALA A 41 11.22 15.88 -21.34
CA ALA A 41 11.24 16.52 -22.67
C ALA A 41 10.53 15.65 -23.73
N SER A 42 10.67 14.32 -23.63
CA SER A 42 9.96 13.40 -24.54
C SER A 42 8.45 13.40 -24.30
N PHE A 43 8.02 13.36 -23.04
CA PHE A 43 6.59 13.50 -22.69
C PHE A 43 6.01 14.86 -23.13
N TYR A 44 6.79 15.93 -23.04
CA TYR A 44 6.34 17.26 -23.44
C TYR A 44 6.00 17.34 -24.93
N LYS A 45 6.67 16.57 -25.79
CA LYS A 45 6.40 16.48 -27.23
C LYS A 45 5.17 15.63 -27.57
N VAL A 46 4.67 14.83 -26.63
CA VAL A 46 3.47 14.02 -26.86
C VAL A 46 2.24 14.90 -26.69
N THR A 47 1.39 14.91 -27.72
CA THR A 47 0.09 15.55 -27.64
C THR A 47 -0.87 14.67 -26.86
N GLY A 48 -1.47 15.19 -25.81
CA GLY A 48 -2.43 14.46 -24.97
C GLY A 48 -3.52 15.37 -24.45
N ILE A 49 -4.77 14.89 -24.43
CA ILE A 49 -5.92 15.62 -23.92
C ILE A 49 -5.91 15.64 -22.39
N TYR A 50 -5.65 14.47 -21.80
CA TYR A 50 -5.71 14.26 -20.35
C TYR A 50 -4.34 14.25 -19.69
N LYS A 51 -3.26 14.13 -20.46
CA LYS A 51 -1.88 13.93 -19.99
C LYS A 51 -1.77 12.75 -19.03
N ARG A 52 -2.30 11.61 -19.42
CA ARG A 52 -2.26 10.35 -18.66
C ARG A 52 -1.45 9.32 -19.42
N VAL A 53 -0.53 8.67 -18.71
CA VAL A 53 0.24 7.55 -19.24
C VAL A 53 -0.03 6.27 -18.43
N ALA A 54 -0.20 5.15 -19.11
CA ALA A 54 -0.26 3.83 -18.49
C ALA A 54 1.10 3.15 -18.59
N LEU A 55 1.68 2.77 -17.45
CA LEU A 55 3.00 2.14 -17.37
C LEU A 55 2.84 0.65 -17.01
N PHE A 56 3.19 -0.24 -17.93
CA PHE A 56 3.23 -1.70 -17.74
C PHE A 56 4.67 -2.20 -17.85
N LEU A 57 5.45 -1.96 -16.80
CA LEU A 57 6.89 -2.23 -16.78
C LEU A 57 7.29 -3.00 -15.51
N PRO A 58 8.36 -3.81 -15.59
CA PRO A 58 8.92 -4.44 -14.40
C PRO A 58 9.56 -3.41 -13.46
N ASN A 59 9.79 -3.81 -12.20
CA ASN A 59 10.57 -3.02 -11.26
C ASN A 59 11.97 -2.73 -11.81
N GLY A 60 12.44 -1.49 -11.61
CA GLY A 60 13.79 -1.10 -12.00
C GLY A 60 13.89 0.39 -12.29
N ARG A 61 15.09 0.79 -12.71
CA ARG A 61 15.39 2.19 -13.05
C ARG A 61 14.45 2.74 -14.12
N LEU A 62 14.22 2.00 -15.20
CA LEU A 62 13.41 2.45 -16.33
C LEU A 62 11.98 2.82 -15.90
N PHE A 63 11.35 1.99 -15.04
CA PHE A 63 10.03 2.31 -14.49
C PHE A 63 10.04 3.64 -13.74
N LEU A 64 10.99 3.82 -12.82
CA LEU A 64 11.10 5.06 -12.01
C LEU A 64 11.44 6.27 -12.87
N GLN A 65 12.31 6.11 -13.88
CA GLN A 65 12.68 7.14 -14.84
C GLN A 65 11.45 7.65 -15.59
N LEU A 66 10.66 6.74 -16.15
CA LEU A 66 9.44 7.09 -16.91
C LEU A 66 8.38 7.71 -16.01
N PHE A 67 8.20 7.17 -14.81
CA PHE A 67 7.26 7.72 -13.82
C PHE A 67 7.67 9.13 -13.38
N ALA A 68 8.94 9.34 -13.03
CA ALA A 68 9.45 10.64 -12.61
C ALA A 68 9.46 11.65 -13.77
N GLY A 69 9.83 11.24 -14.98
CA GLY A 69 9.82 12.07 -16.17
C GLY A 69 8.41 12.50 -16.57
N ALA A 70 7.44 11.59 -16.54
CA ALA A 70 6.03 11.91 -16.75
C ALA A 70 5.54 12.93 -15.71
N SER A 71 5.85 12.70 -14.43
CA SER A 71 5.53 13.63 -13.34
C SER A 71 6.15 15.01 -13.55
N GLU A 72 7.42 15.09 -14.00
CA GLU A 72 8.12 16.33 -14.30
C GLU A 72 7.49 17.07 -15.48
N ALA A 73 6.98 16.35 -16.48
CA ALA A 73 6.26 16.90 -17.63
C ALA A 73 4.79 17.28 -17.33
N GLY A 74 4.29 17.02 -16.13
CA GLY A 74 2.89 17.27 -15.72
C GLY A 74 1.90 16.23 -16.22
N TRP A 75 2.36 14.98 -16.39
CA TRP A 75 1.53 13.83 -16.70
C TRP A 75 1.20 13.01 -15.45
N ALA A 76 0.01 12.43 -15.42
CA ALA A 76 -0.38 11.46 -14.41
C ALA A 76 -0.08 10.04 -14.89
N SER A 77 0.67 9.29 -14.09
CA SER A 77 1.05 7.91 -14.40
C SER A 77 0.11 6.92 -13.72
N MET A 78 -0.55 6.07 -14.50
CA MET A 78 -1.18 4.85 -14.01
C MET A 78 -0.16 3.73 -13.97
N VAL A 79 -0.08 3.04 -12.85
CA VAL A 79 0.80 1.88 -12.67
C VAL A 79 0.04 0.60 -12.94
N GLY A 80 0.37 -0.08 -14.04
CA GLY A 80 -0.27 -1.31 -14.47
C GLY A 80 0.48 -2.55 -14.02
N ASP A 81 -0.27 -3.60 -13.68
CA ASP A 81 0.31 -4.92 -13.38
C ASP A 81 0.39 -5.76 -14.66
N MET A 82 1.57 -6.16 -15.04
CA MET A 82 1.81 -7.03 -16.19
C MET A 82 1.18 -8.43 -16.05
N ARG A 83 0.70 -8.79 -14.86
CA ARG A 83 0.01 -10.06 -14.56
C ARG A 83 -1.51 -9.97 -14.75
N TRP A 84 -2.06 -8.77 -14.90
CA TRP A 84 -3.50 -8.62 -15.16
C TRP A 84 -3.90 -9.35 -16.43
N LYS A 85 -5.11 -9.90 -16.40
CA LYS A 85 -5.71 -10.49 -17.58
C LYS A 85 -6.16 -9.40 -18.55
N GLU A 86 -6.35 -9.77 -19.81
CA GLU A 86 -6.74 -8.85 -20.88
C GLU A 86 -7.97 -8.01 -20.49
N GLN A 87 -9.04 -8.65 -20.03
CA GLN A 87 -10.24 -7.97 -19.56
C GLN A 87 -9.95 -6.97 -18.43
N GLU A 88 -9.07 -7.32 -17.49
CA GLU A 88 -8.69 -6.44 -16.38
C GLU A 88 -7.91 -5.22 -16.86
N ILE A 89 -7.06 -5.38 -17.86
CA ILE A 89 -6.31 -4.30 -18.50
C ILE A 89 -7.28 -3.37 -19.21
N GLU A 90 -8.18 -3.90 -20.04
CA GLU A 90 -9.18 -3.12 -20.77
C GLU A 90 -10.08 -2.30 -19.84
N GLU A 91 -10.64 -2.91 -18.82
CA GLU A 91 -11.51 -2.24 -17.84
C GLU A 91 -10.81 -1.06 -17.18
N ARG A 92 -9.52 -1.20 -16.83
CA ARG A 92 -8.74 -0.14 -16.21
C ARG A 92 -8.34 0.95 -17.20
N LEU A 93 -7.94 0.59 -18.42
CA LEU A 93 -7.63 1.56 -19.47
C LEU A 93 -8.87 2.38 -19.86
N GLN A 94 -10.04 1.77 -19.91
CA GLN A 94 -11.31 2.48 -20.14
C GLN A 94 -11.61 3.50 -19.02
N GLN A 95 -11.31 3.16 -17.76
CA GLN A 95 -11.50 4.09 -16.64
C GLN A 95 -10.58 5.30 -16.71
N ILE A 96 -9.32 5.12 -17.11
CA ILE A 96 -8.32 6.18 -17.07
C ILE A 96 -8.15 6.91 -18.40
N THR A 97 -8.59 6.31 -19.53
CA THR A 97 -8.43 6.88 -20.88
C THR A 97 -7.03 7.49 -21.10
N PRO A 98 -5.95 6.66 -21.15
CA PRO A 98 -4.59 7.19 -21.28
C PRO A 98 -4.34 7.75 -22.67
N ASP A 99 -3.54 8.82 -22.76
CA ASP A 99 -3.06 9.38 -24.04
C ASP A 99 -1.85 8.61 -24.58
N LEU A 100 -1.16 7.88 -23.70
CA LEU A 100 0.02 7.10 -24.01
C LEU A 100 0.06 5.83 -23.17
N ILE A 101 0.49 4.73 -23.76
CA ILE A 101 0.85 3.49 -23.07
C ILE A 101 2.35 3.27 -23.22
N ILE A 102 3.05 2.95 -22.14
CA ILE A 102 4.43 2.48 -22.19
C ILE A 102 4.46 1.10 -21.54
N ALA A 103 4.90 0.10 -22.30
CA ALA A 103 4.82 -1.29 -21.89
C ALA A 103 6.13 -2.05 -22.10
N ASP A 104 6.37 -3.09 -21.30
CA ASP A 104 7.45 -4.05 -21.55
C ASP A 104 7.23 -4.74 -22.91
N GLU A 105 8.31 -5.02 -23.62
CA GLU A 105 8.27 -5.68 -24.94
C GLU A 105 7.49 -7.00 -24.93
N LYS A 106 7.47 -7.71 -23.79
CA LYS A 106 6.71 -8.96 -23.60
C LYS A 106 5.21 -8.76 -23.70
N MET A 107 4.73 -7.53 -23.60
CA MET A 107 3.31 -7.18 -23.72
C MET A 107 2.92 -6.72 -25.14
N LYS A 108 3.80 -6.83 -26.13
CA LYS A 108 3.51 -6.48 -27.53
C LYS A 108 2.24 -7.16 -28.04
N GLY A 109 2.02 -8.43 -27.68
CA GLY A 109 0.82 -9.18 -28.07
C GLY A 109 -0.49 -8.58 -27.55
N TYR A 110 -0.48 -7.91 -26.37
CA TYR A 110 -1.66 -7.25 -25.80
C TYR A 110 -1.97 -5.91 -26.48
N PHE A 111 -0.95 -5.12 -26.79
CA PHE A 111 -1.14 -3.74 -27.22
C PHE A 111 -1.01 -3.52 -28.73
N HIS A 112 -0.74 -4.57 -29.51
CA HIS A 112 -0.56 -4.47 -30.95
C HIS A 112 -1.79 -3.89 -31.69
N GLN A 113 -3.00 -4.10 -31.15
CA GLN A 113 -4.26 -3.59 -31.70
C GLN A 113 -4.83 -2.40 -30.93
N SER A 114 -4.09 -1.85 -29.97
CA SER A 114 -4.54 -0.70 -29.19
C SER A 114 -4.67 0.55 -30.08
N SER A 115 -5.80 1.24 -29.97
CA SER A 115 -5.97 2.56 -30.61
C SER A 115 -5.16 3.67 -29.91
N THR A 116 -4.75 3.45 -28.67
CA THR A 116 -3.89 4.37 -27.93
C THR A 116 -2.43 4.16 -28.36
N LYS A 117 -1.70 5.26 -28.62
CA LYS A 117 -0.28 5.21 -28.91
C LYS A 117 0.45 4.41 -27.84
N THR A 118 1.18 3.38 -28.28
CA THR A 118 1.97 2.53 -27.39
C THR A 118 3.45 2.60 -27.77
N ILE A 119 4.32 2.66 -26.76
CA ILE A 119 5.79 2.60 -26.90
C ILE A 119 6.25 1.42 -26.07
N PHE A 120 7.07 0.56 -26.64
CA PHE A 120 7.61 -0.59 -25.93
C PHE A 120 8.99 -0.33 -25.34
N SER A 121 9.36 -1.12 -24.32
CA SER A 121 10.62 -0.92 -23.57
C SER A 121 11.87 -0.95 -24.45
N ASP A 122 11.86 -1.71 -25.53
CA ASP A 122 12.95 -1.78 -26.53
C ASP A 122 13.01 -0.55 -27.47
N GLU A 123 11.96 0.28 -27.53
CA GLU A 123 11.86 1.49 -28.32
C GLU A 123 12.16 2.78 -27.53
N ILE A 124 12.35 2.66 -26.21
CA ILE A 124 12.46 3.82 -25.32
C ILE A 124 13.67 4.69 -25.65
N GLU A 125 14.82 4.12 -25.94
CA GLU A 125 16.03 4.90 -26.23
C GLU A 125 15.86 5.77 -27.49
N GLU A 126 15.13 5.28 -28.50
CA GLU A 126 14.81 6.05 -29.72
C GLU A 126 13.77 7.14 -29.43
N TRP A 127 12.83 6.89 -28.51
CA TRP A 127 11.81 7.83 -28.11
C TRP A 127 12.35 8.96 -27.23
N LEU A 128 13.41 8.71 -26.44
CA LEU A 128 13.97 9.71 -25.55
C LEU A 128 14.61 10.87 -26.31
N CYS A 129 14.32 12.08 -25.86
CA CYS A 129 14.97 13.29 -26.40
C CYS A 129 16.45 13.30 -26.04
N SER A 130 17.31 13.73 -26.99
CA SER A 130 18.73 13.97 -26.74
C SER A 130 19.00 15.21 -25.88
N SER A 131 18.07 16.16 -25.83
CA SER A 131 18.13 17.41 -25.06
C SER A 131 17.08 17.42 -23.97
N SER A 132 17.39 18.08 -22.85
CA SER A 132 16.52 18.26 -21.70
C SER A 132 15.73 19.58 -21.71
N ASP A 133 15.74 20.31 -22.82
CA ASP A 133 15.07 21.61 -22.93
C ASP A 133 13.56 21.45 -23.12
N PHE A 134 12.80 21.83 -22.09
CA PHE A 134 11.35 21.95 -22.14
C PHE A 134 10.84 23.01 -21.15
N GLN A 135 9.70 23.62 -21.46
CA GLN A 135 9.09 24.57 -20.54
C GLN A 135 8.40 23.84 -19.39
N LYS A 136 8.84 24.10 -18.17
CA LYS A 136 8.21 23.55 -16.96
C LYS A 136 6.83 24.17 -16.75
N ASN A 137 5.84 23.36 -16.57
CA ASN A 137 4.49 23.79 -16.21
C ASN A 137 4.32 23.65 -14.69
N ASP A 138 4.16 24.75 -13.96
CA ASP A 138 4.17 24.78 -12.47
C ASP A 138 2.82 24.38 -11.82
N GLY A 139 1.95 23.70 -12.52
CA GLY A 139 0.66 23.24 -11.97
C GLY A 139 0.79 22.13 -10.91
N ASN A 140 -0.09 22.18 -9.90
CA ASN A 140 -0.29 21.08 -8.95
C ASN A 140 -1.22 20.01 -9.57
N ALA A 141 -0.86 19.51 -10.76
CA ALA A 141 -1.63 18.48 -11.44
C ALA A 141 -1.51 17.11 -10.73
N PRO A 142 -2.49 16.21 -10.87
CA PRO A 142 -2.32 14.82 -10.51
C PRO A 142 -1.09 14.24 -11.19
N PHE A 143 -0.35 13.38 -10.46
CA PHE A 143 0.83 12.72 -11.01
C PHE A 143 0.76 11.19 -10.92
N TYR A 144 -0.13 10.68 -10.04
CA TYR A 144 -0.29 9.25 -9.82
C TYR A 144 -1.75 8.84 -9.85
N ILE A 145 -2.02 7.76 -10.55
CA ILE A 145 -3.31 7.07 -10.60
C ILE A 145 -3.06 5.62 -10.16
N GLY A 146 -3.67 5.23 -9.06
CA GLY A 146 -3.63 3.85 -8.56
C GLY A 146 -5.03 3.25 -8.51
N PHE A 147 -5.12 1.95 -8.21
CA PHE A 147 -6.38 1.25 -8.06
C PHE A 147 -6.54 0.69 -6.65
N THR A 148 -7.73 0.87 -6.08
CA THR A 148 -8.13 0.20 -4.84
C THR A 148 -9.13 -0.92 -5.16
N SER A 149 -9.09 -1.99 -4.37
CA SER A 149 -10.13 -3.01 -4.40
C SER A 149 -11.41 -2.42 -3.79
N GLY A 150 -12.31 -1.92 -4.63
CA GLY A 150 -13.59 -1.38 -4.17
C GLY A 150 -14.42 -2.40 -3.38
N SER A 151 -15.18 -1.93 -2.38
CA SER A 151 -16.16 -2.74 -1.64
C SER A 151 -17.24 -3.37 -2.55
N THR A 152 -17.46 -2.80 -3.72
CA THR A 152 -18.38 -3.29 -4.77
C THR A 152 -17.77 -4.35 -5.68
N GLY A 153 -16.51 -4.74 -5.48
CA GLY A 153 -15.78 -5.72 -6.28
C GLY A 153 -15.19 -5.18 -7.59
N LYS A 154 -15.48 -3.93 -7.98
CA LYS A 154 -14.83 -3.27 -9.12
C LYS A 154 -13.72 -2.35 -8.61
N PRO A 155 -12.50 -2.42 -9.17
CA PRO A 155 -11.41 -1.51 -8.80
C PRO A 155 -11.78 -0.05 -9.10
N LYS A 156 -11.48 0.84 -8.14
CA LYS A 156 -11.68 2.29 -8.30
C LYS A 156 -10.34 2.95 -8.54
N ALA A 157 -10.24 3.77 -9.59
CA ALA A 157 -9.04 4.56 -9.88
C ALA A 157 -9.00 5.78 -8.95
N PHE A 158 -8.02 5.86 -8.05
CA PHE A 158 -7.79 7.01 -7.19
C PHE A 158 -6.68 7.89 -7.73
N ILE A 159 -6.76 9.18 -7.43
CA ILE A 159 -5.84 10.20 -7.93
C ILE A 159 -5.05 10.80 -6.77
N ARG A 160 -3.76 11.07 -7.00
CA ARG A 160 -2.88 11.76 -6.05
C ARG A 160 -2.18 12.93 -6.72
N SER A 161 -2.21 14.08 -6.05
CA SER A 161 -1.44 15.26 -6.43
C SER A 161 -0.02 15.23 -5.84
N HIS A 162 0.86 16.03 -6.44
CA HIS A 162 2.21 16.23 -5.91
C HIS A 162 2.20 16.73 -4.47
N SER A 163 1.33 17.71 -4.17
CA SER A 163 1.26 18.31 -2.83
C SER A 163 0.91 17.30 -1.77
N SER A 164 -0.05 16.38 -2.05
CA SER A 164 -0.47 15.37 -1.09
C SER A 164 0.65 14.39 -0.72
N TRP A 165 1.52 14.02 -1.67
CA TRP A 165 2.66 13.16 -1.37
C TRP A 165 3.83 13.89 -0.72
N ILE A 166 4.15 15.12 -1.17
CA ILE A 166 5.21 15.93 -0.56
C ILE A 166 4.90 16.22 0.91
N GLU A 167 3.64 16.46 1.24
CA GLU A 167 3.25 16.61 2.64
C GLU A 167 3.49 15.33 3.46
N SER A 168 3.27 14.16 2.86
CA SER A 168 3.58 12.88 3.52
C SER A 168 5.08 12.60 3.65
N PHE A 169 5.93 13.19 2.78
CA PHE A 169 7.39 13.07 2.93
C PHE A 169 7.90 13.74 4.22
N ARG A 170 7.15 14.73 4.76
CA ARG A 170 7.44 15.30 6.08
C ARG A 170 7.22 14.29 7.22
N CYS A 171 6.23 13.42 7.09
CA CYS A 171 6.04 12.32 8.03
C CYS A 171 7.26 11.39 8.04
N ASN A 172 7.83 11.09 6.86
CA ASN A 172 9.05 10.32 6.77
C ASN A 172 10.21 10.99 7.51
N GLN A 173 10.38 12.30 7.36
CA GLN A 173 11.46 13.05 8.03
C GLN A 173 11.29 13.10 9.54
N ILE A 174 10.07 13.36 10.02
CA ILE A 174 9.83 13.64 11.45
C ILE A 174 9.52 12.34 12.20
N ASP A 175 8.58 11.54 11.71
CA ASP A 175 8.06 10.40 12.46
C ASP A 175 8.82 9.10 12.17
N LEU A 176 9.38 8.94 10.95
CA LEU A 176 10.23 7.81 10.56
C LEU A 176 11.73 8.17 10.55
N GLU A 177 12.08 9.39 10.97
CA GLU A 177 13.47 9.86 11.12
C GLU A 177 14.31 9.66 9.86
N MET A 178 13.71 9.92 8.67
CA MET A 178 14.41 9.77 7.40
C MET A 178 15.19 11.05 7.03
N THR A 179 16.41 10.86 6.59
CA THR A 179 17.31 11.94 6.16
C THR A 179 17.86 11.64 4.75
N GLU A 180 18.61 12.57 4.19
CA GLU A 180 19.33 12.38 2.93
C GLU A 180 20.43 11.31 3.00
N LYS A 181 20.78 10.83 4.21
CA LYS A 181 21.81 9.80 4.40
C LYS A 181 21.27 8.37 4.32
N GLU A 182 19.95 8.22 4.20
CA GLU A 182 19.33 6.90 4.23
C GLU A 182 19.68 6.06 2.99
N HIS A 183 19.88 4.79 3.24
CA HIS A 183 20.02 3.71 2.26
C HIS A 183 18.79 2.81 2.37
N VAL A 184 17.85 2.97 1.45
CA VAL A 184 16.51 2.38 1.57
C VAL A 184 16.32 1.23 0.60
N LEU A 185 16.08 0.03 1.12
CA LEU A 185 15.78 -1.14 0.31
C LEU A 185 14.29 -1.21 0.00
N ILE A 186 13.99 -1.36 -1.30
CA ILE A 186 12.63 -1.51 -1.85
C ILE A 186 12.52 -2.92 -2.48
N PRO A 187 12.09 -3.92 -1.72
CA PRO A 187 12.07 -5.29 -2.18
C PRO A 187 10.82 -5.65 -2.97
N GLY A 188 9.76 -4.86 -2.88
CA GLY A 188 8.47 -5.19 -3.48
C GLY A 188 8.18 -4.46 -4.79
N SER A 189 7.06 -4.83 -5.42
CA SER A 189 6.64 -4.28 -6.70
C SER A 189 6.10 -2.85 -6.58
N PHE A 190 6.48 -1.97 -7.51
CA PHE A 190 5.99 -0.59 -7.60
C PHE A 190 4.47 -0.48 -7.90
N ILE A 191 3.83 -1.56 -8.30
CA ILE A 191 2.37 -1.65 -8.39
C ILE A 191 1.73 -1.42 -7.02
N ASN A 192 2.38 -1.89 -5.96
CA ASN A 192 2.00 -1.56 -4.60
C ASN A 192 2.50 -0.15 -4.26
N SER A 193 1.58 0.77 -3.98
CA SER A 193 1.88 2.17 -3.67
C SER A 193 2.89 2.36 -2.54
N THR A 194 2.98 1.43 -1.58
CA THR A 194 3.96 1.48 -0.48
C THR A 194 5.40 1.48 -1.00
N PHE A 195 5.72 0.60 -1.96
CA PHE A 195 7.08 0.49 -2.49
C PHE A 195 7.41 1.64 -3.45
N LEU A 196 6.46 2.04 -4.28
CA LEU A 196 6.60 3.22 -5.14
C LEU A 196 6.80 4.49 -4.29
N TYR A 197 6.00 4.64 -3.24
CA TYR A 197 6.12 5.72 -2.27
C TYR A 197 7.49 5.73 -1.60
N GLY A 198 7.94 4.57 -1.08
CA GLY A 198 9.24 4.44 -0.44
C GLY A 198 10.39 4.85 -1.37
N ALA A 199 10.33 4.45 -2.65
CA ALA A 199 11.33 4.83 -3.65
C ALA A 199 11.33 6.35 -3.91
N LEU A 200 10.16 6.93 -4.23
CA LEU A 200 10.06 8.34 -4.61
C LEU A 200 10.32 9.29 -3.43
N SER A 201 9.85 8.94 -2.22
CA SER A 201 10.13 9.75 -1.03
C SER A 201 11.62 9.77 -0.69
N THR A 202 12.29 8.64 -0.79
CA THR A 202 13.73 8.55 -0.55
C THR A 202 14.52 9.37 -1.56
N LEU A 203 14.20 9.26 -2.84
CA LEU A 203 14.82 10.06 -3.90
C LEU A 203 14.56 11.56 -3.71
N PHE A 204 13.35 11.95 -3.30
CA PHE A 204 13.02 13.33 -2.98
C PHE A 204 13.82 13.87 -1.81
N LEU A 205 14.08 13.06 -0.79
CA LEU A 205 14.86 13.42 0.39
C LEU A 205 16.38 13.35 0.16
N GLY A 206 16.85 12.84 -0.98
CA GLY A 206 18.26 12.76 -1.33
C GLY A 206 18.95 11.48 -0.87
N GLY A 207 18.22 10.49 -0.40
CA GLY A 207 18.74 9.17 -0.01
C GLY A 207 19.04 8.27 -1.21
N THR A 208 19.63 7.12 -0.97
CA THR A 208 19.89 6.08 -1.98
C THR A 208 18.84 4.99 -1.90
N ILE A 209 18.22 4.65 -3.01
CA ILE A 209 17.33 3.48 -3.06
C ILE A 209 18.03 2.26 -3.62
N TYR A 210 17.72 1.11 -3.05
CA TYR A 210 18.13 -0.20 -3.50
C TYR A 210 16.89 -0.96 -3.95
N VAL A 211 16.82 -1.34 -5.22
CA VAL A 211 15.61 -1.91 -5.82
C VAL A 211 15.83 -3.37 -6.19
N LEU A 212 15.04 -4.27 -5.62
CA LEU A 212 14.99 -5.64 -6.10
C LEU A 212 14.09 -5.71 -7.33
N THR A 213 14.66 -6.15 -8.46
CA THR A 213 13.89 -6.35 -9.69
C THR A 213 12.90 -7.52 -9.55
N LYS A 214 13.21 -8.49 -8.69
CA LYS A 214 12.34 -9.60 -8.31
C LYS A 214 12.60 -9.95 -6.85
N PHE A 215 11.55 -9.97 -6.04
CA PHE A 215 11.65 -10.33 -4.64
C PHE A 215 11.99 -11.82 -4.45
N SER A 216 12.94 -12.10 -3.57
CA SER A 216 13.07 -13.34 -2.82
C SER A 216 13.69 -13.02 -1.47
N PRO A 217 13.41 -13.79 -0.40
CA PRO A 217 14.01 -13.59 0.91
C PRO A 217 15.55 -13.61 0.85
N ALA A 218 16.13 -14.56 0.11
CA ALA A 218 17.58 -14.67 -0.07
C ALA A 218 18.18 -13.38 -0.67
N ARG A 219 17.59 -12.85 -1.75
CA ARG A 219 18.09 -11.59 -2.36
C ARG A 219 17.98 -10.40 -1.43
N LEU A 220 16.91 -10.32 -0.64
CA LEU A 220 16.78 -9.27 0.37
C LEU A 220 17.94 -9.36 1.38
N MET A 221 18.24 -10.57 1.88
CA MET A 221 19.34 -10.78 2.81
C MET A 221 20.71 -10.50 2.15
N ASP A 222 20.92 -10.85 0.89
CA ASP A 222 22.13 -10.50 0.13
C ASP A 222 22.34 -8.98 0.08
N PHE A 223 21.26 -8.21 -0.14
CA PHE A 223 21.36 -6.75 -0.13
C PHE A 223 21.65 -6.20 1.26
N LEU A 224 21.00 -6.73 2.31
CA LEU A 224 21.31 -6.35 3.70
C LEU A 224 22.79 -6.64 4.04
N HIS A 225 23.34 -7.74 3.54
CA HIS A 225 24.73 -8.12 3.83
C HIS A 225 25.75 -7.27 3.06
N ASN A 226 25.48 -6.97 1.78
CA ASN A 226 26.46 -6.38 0.89
C ASN A 226 26.39 -4.86 0.81
N TYR A 227 25.31 -4.23 1.28
CA TYR A 227 25.08 -2.80 1.18
C TYR A 227 24.72 -2.19 2.55
N PRO A 228 25.03 -0.91 2.79
CA PRO A 228 24.79 -0.23 4.07
C PRO A 228 23.30 0.14 4.24
N ILE A 229 22.40 -0.83 4.09
CA ILE A 229 20.95 -0.61 4.17
C ILE A 229 20.57 -0.14 5.57
N SER A 230 19.96 1.03 5.67
CA SER A 230 19.47 1.60 6.92
C SER A 230 17.96 1.38 7.15
N LYS A 231 17.18 1.30 6.05
CA LYS A 231 15.72 1.12 6.11
C LYS A 231 15.22 0.16 5.02
N VAL A 232 14.16 -0.58 5.34
CA VAL A 232 13.51 -1.51 4.39
C VAL A 232 12.01 -1.29 4.44
N TYR A 233 11.39 -0.96 3.32
CA TYR A 233 9.93 -0.98 3.22
C TYR A 233 9.45 -2.42 3.06
N VAL A 234 8.48 -2.83 3.88
CA VAL A 234 7.98 -4.20 3.89
C VAL A 234 6.46 -4.24 3.98
N VAL A 235 5.91 -5.38 3.59
CA VAL A 235 4.51 -5.76 3.82
C VAL A 235 4.49 -7.14 4.49
N PRO A 236 3.39 -7.56 5.14
CA PRO A 236 3.36 -8.81 5.89
C PRO A 236 3.84 -10.06 5.14
N THR A 237 3.59 -10.14 3.83
CA THR A 237 4.04 -11.28 3.01
C THR A 237 5.57 -11.36 2.87
N ILE A 238 6.25 -10.22 2.82
CA ILE A 238 7.73 -10.16 2.81
C ILE A 238 8.27 -10.60 4.16
N ILE A 239 7.68 -10.11 5.25
CA ILE A 239 8.04 -10.53 6.61
C ILE A 239 7.87 -12.03 6.80
N GLN A 240 6.74 -12.58 6.37
CA GLN A 240 6.51 -14.03 6.48
C GLN A 240 7.55 -14.83 5.66
N GLY A 241 7.93 -14.32 4.49
CA GLY A 241 9.01 -14.92 3.68
C GLY A 241 10.35 -14.96 4.42
N LEU A 242 10.73 -13.87 5.10
CA LEU A 242 11.96 -13.83 5.93
C LEU A 242 11.89 -14.79 7.11
N LEU A 243 10.76 -14.83 7.81
CA LEU A 243 10.57 -15.70 8.96
C LEU A 243 10.61 -17.19 8.61
N ASN A 244 10.06 -17.58 7.46
CA ASN A 244 10.02 -18.96 7.00
C ASN A 244 11.42 -19.52 6.68
N GLU A 245 12.32 -18.66 6.19
CA GLU A 245 13.69 -19.04 5.87
C GLU A 245 14.63 -19.02 7.08
N GLY A 246 14.20 -18.47 8.22
CA GLY A 246 14.97 -18.47 9.46
C GLY A 246 16.23 -17.61 9.44
N TYR A 247 16.29 -16.57 8.60
CA TYR A 247 17.45 -15.68 8.51
C TYR A 247 17.71 -14.93 9.82
N TYR A 248 19.00 -14.75 10.13
CA TYR A 248 19.48 -13.97 11.27
C TYR A 248 20.39 -12.83 10.79
N ASN A 249 20.19 -11.63 11.33
CA ASN A 249 21.00 -10.45 10.98
C ASN A 249 21.06 -9.48 12.15
N GLU A 250 22.29 -9.07 12.54
CA GLU A 250 22.56 -8.12 13.63
C GLU A 250 22.80 -6.69 13.14
N GLN A 251 22.62 -6.43 11.84
CA GLN A 251 22.77 -5.09 11.31
C GLN A 251 21.64 -4.19 11.83
N SER A 252 21.98 -2.98 12.26
CA SER A 252 20.98 -1.98 12.65
C SER A 252 20.22 -1.52 11.41
N VAL A 253 19.01 -2.00 11.26
CA VAL A 253 18.11 -1.69 10.14
C VAL A 253 16.72 -1.36 10.66
N SER A 254 16.02 -0.46 10.00
CA SER A 254 14.62 -0.15 10.33
C SER A 254 13.67 -0.75 9.31
N PHE A 255 12.74 -1.58 9.73
CA PHE A 255 11.66 -2.11 8.90
C PHE A 255 10.44 -1.18 8.99
N ILE A 256 10.01 -0.63 7.86
CA ILE A 256 8.84 0.23 7.74
C ILE A 256 7.73 -0.58 7.09
N SER A 257 6.67 -0.86 7.85
CA SER A 257 5.60 -1.76 7.43
C SER A 257 4.24 -1.11 7.39
N THR A 258 3.44 -1.53 6.43
CA THR A 258 2.02 -1.17 6.30
C THR A 258 1.23 -2.29 5.64
N GLY A 259 -0.06 -2.08 5.46
CA GLY A 259 -0.95 -2.98 4.73
C GLY A 259 -1.75 -3.91 5.62
N ALA A 260 -1.17 -4.46 6.67
CA ALA A 260 -1.87 -5.14 7.75
C ALA A 260 -1.02 -5.10 9.02
N LYS A 261 -1.69 -5.19 10.16
CA LYS A 261 -1.04 -5.22 11.47
C LYS A 261 -0.31 -6.54 11.68
N TRP A 262 0.89 -6.47 12.25
CA TRP A 262 1.64 -7.66 12.61
C TRP A 262 1.07 -8.32 13.88
N LEU A 263 0.95 -9.62 13.84
CA LEU A 263 0.62 -10.40 15.05
C LEU A 263 1.75 -10.29 16.07
N PRO A 264 1.45 -10.33 17.38
CA PRO A 264 2.47 -10.33 18.43
C PRO A 264 3.53 -11.43 18.27
N SER A 265 3.12 -12.62 17.81
CA SER A 265 4.02 -13.74 17.52
C SER A 265 4.99 -13.45 16.38
N VAL A 266 4.54 -12.73 15.35
CA VAL A 266 5.38 -12.28 14.22
C VAL A 266 6.41 -11.27 14.71
N LYS A 267 5.99 -10.29 15.53
CA LYS A 267 6.88 -9.30 16.15
C LYS A 267 7.96 -9.96 17.00
N ALA A 268 7.58 -10.93 17.82
CA ALA A 268 8.53 -11.66 18.66
C ALA A 268 9.57 -12.43 17.83
N LYS A 269 9.14 -13.14 16.78
CA LYS A 269 10.03 -13.85 15.85
C LYS A 269 10.97 -12.90 15.12
N MET A 270 10.46 -11.77 14.61
CA MET A 270 11.30 -10.76 13.96
C MET A 270 12.37 -10.19 14.89
N ARG A 271 12.07 -9.96 16.17
CA ARG A 271 13.07 -9.51 17.15
C ARG A 271 14.13 -10.56 17.46
N LEU A 272 13.79 -11.85 17.37
CA LEU A 272 14.79 -12.92 17.51
C LEU A 272 15.70 -13.01 16.28
N GLN A 273 15.17 -12.81 15.08
CA GLN A 273 15.96 -12.89 13.84
C GLN A 273 16.72 -11.60 13.53
N PHE A 274 16.18 -10.45 13.97
CA PHE A 274 16.76 -9.12 13.77
C PHE A 274 16.82 -8.35 15.10
N PRO A 275 17.72 -8.74 16.04
CA PRO A 275 17.70 -8.28 17.43
C PRO A 275 18.00 -6.77 17.59
N THR A 276 18.73 -6.18 16.63
CA THR A 276 19.12 -4.77 16.62
C THR A 276 18.23 -3.90 15.70
N ALA A 277 17.23 -4.52 15.06
CA ALA A 277 16.35 -3.80 14.14
C ALA A 277 15.30 -2.97 14.87
N ASN A 278 14.94 -1.85 14.25
CA ASN A 278 13.77 -1.05 14.63
C ASN A 278 12.57 -1.41 13.73
N PHE A 279 11.38 -1.36 14.30
CA PHE A 279 10.15 -1.68 13.59
C PHE A 279 9.17 -0.52 13.67
N TYR A 280 8.73 -0.04 12.51
CA TYR A 280 7.71 0.98 12.35
C TYR A 280 6.52 0.37 11.64
N GLU A 281 5.35 0.37 12.25
CA GLU A 281 4.11 -0.03 11.62
C GLU A 281 3.24 1.20 11.46
N PHE A 282 2.86 1.56 10.24
CA PHE A 282 1.93 2.67 10.04
C PHE A 282 0.59 2.18 9.48
N TYR A 283 -0.48 2.81 9.95
CA TYR A 283 -1.82 2.65 9.44
C TYR A 283 -2.15 3.81 8.50
N GLY A 284 -2.80 3.47 7.40
CA GLY A 284 -3.27 4.39 6.39
C GLY A 284 -3.94 3.66 5.24
N SER A 285 -4.41 4.41 4.26
CA SER A 285 -5.01 3.89 3.04
C SER A 285 -4.58 4.72 1.83
N SER A 286 -4.97 4.28 0.64
CA SER A 286 -4.73 5.05 -0.59
C SER A 286 -5.41 6.41 -0.55
N GLU A 287 -6.55 6.51 0.13
CA GLU A 287 -7.37 7.70 0.27
C GLU A 287 -6.88 8.64 1.38
N LEU A 288 -6.45 8.07 2.51
CA LEU A 288 -6.09 8.84 3.72
C LEU A 288 -4.59 9.14 3.80
N SER A 289 -3.74 8.40 3.05
CA SER A 289 -2.28 8.41 3.21
C SER A 289 -1.83 7.92 4.59
N PHE A 290 -0.85 8.54 5.23
CA PHE A 290 -0.41 8.24 6.58
C PHE A 290 -1.42 8.76 7.61
N VAL A 291 -1.83 7.93 8.55
CA VAL A 291 -2.73 8.30 9.65
C VAL A 291 -2.03 8.15 10.99
N THR A 292 -1.55 6.95 11.32
CA THR A 292 -0.85 6.69 12.57
C THR A 292 0.40 5.85 12.36
N VAL A 293 1.34 5.94 13.30
CA VAL A 293 2.55 5.11 13.37
C VAL A 293 2.74 4.52 14.76
N LEU A 294 3.04 3.22 14.81
CA LEU A 294 3.45 2.50 16.01
C LEU A 294 4.95 2.25 15.93
N LYS A 295 5.71 2.88 16.81
CA LYS A 295 7.17 2.83 16.85
C LYS A 295 7.66 1.63 17.69
N ASN A 296 8.92 1.24 17.50
CA ASN A 296 9.54 0.07 18.08
C ASN A 296 9.30 -0.12 19.59
N ASN A 297 9.50 0.90 20.37
CA ASN A 297 9.37 0.87 21.83
C ASN A 297 7.92 0.71 22.30
N GLU A 298 6.98 1.21 21.54
CA GLU A 298 5.54 1.19 21.81
C GLU A 298 4.89 -0.17 21.48
N GLN A 299 5.53 -0.95 20.61
CA GLN A 299 4.99 -2.22 20.12
C GLN A 299 4.85 -3.31 21.20
N ILE A 300 5.51 -3.17 22.32
CA ILE A 300 5.44 -4.15 23.43
C ILE A 300 4.21 -3.83 24.29
N GLN A 301 4.05 -2.56 24.68
CA GLN A 301 2.97 -2.13 25.59
C GLN A 301 1.64 -1.93 24.85
N HIS A 302 1.69 -1.42 23.61
CA HIS A 302 0.52 -1.11 22.81
C HIS A 302 0.39 -2.02 21.58
N ALA A 303 0.71 -3.30 21.73
CA ALA A 303 0.72 -4.26 20.63
C ALA A 303 -0.61 -4.37 19.86
N ALA A 304 -1.74 -4.04 20.48
CA ALA A 304 -3.05 -4.03 19.86
C ALA A 304 -3.41 -2.71 19.11
N SER A 305 -2.65 -1.64 19.34
CA SER A 305 -2.84 -0.33 18.71
C SER A 305 -2.24 -0.27 17.29
N VAL A 306 -2.69 0.65 16.46
CA VAL A 306 -2.03 1.06 15.21
C VAL A 306 -1.10 2.25 15.41
N GLY A 307 -0.85 2.66 16.67
CA GLY A 307 0.05 3.74 17.05
C GLY A 307 -0.65 5.06 17.31
N ARG A 308 0.16 6.12 17.35
CA ARG A 308 -0.29 7.51 17.51
C ARG A 308 -0.34 8.21 16.15
N VAL A 309 -1.13 9.28 16.06
CA VAL A 309 -1.26 10.08 14.84
C VAL A 309 0.07 10.67 14.43
N PHE A 310 0.30 10.75 13.11
CA PHE A 310 1.43 11.50 12.57
C PHE A 310 1.28 12.99 12.88
N GLN A 311 2.41 13.71 12.98
CA GLN A 311 2.44 15.09 13.47
C GLN A 311 1.53 16.06 12.71
N ASN A 312 1.30 15.85 11.40
CA ASN A 312 0.48 16.71 10.55
C ASN A 312 -0.90 16.10 10.24
N VAL A 313 -1.39 15.24 11.11
CA VAL A 313 -2.70 14.57 10.99
C VAL A 313 -3.56 14.91 12.18
N GLU A 314 -4.81 15.27 11.92
CA GLU A 314 -5.86 15.36 12.91
C GLU A 314 -6.84 14.19 12.72
N ILE A 315 -7.31 13.61 13.82
CA ILE A 315 -8.36 12.58 13.79
C ILE A 315 -9.55 12.99 14.65
N SER A 316 -10.73 12.51 14.26
CA SER A 316 -11.96 12.60 15.04
C SER A 316 -12.69 11.27 14.95
N ILE A 317 -13.11 10.73 16.06
CA ILE A 317 -13.92 9.51 16.11
C ILE A 317 -15.35 9.91 16.37
N ARG A 318 -16.29 9.52 15.49
CA ARG A 318 -17.66 10.02 15.50
C ARG A 318 -18.68 8.89 15.57
N ASN A 319 -19.75 9.14 16.32
CA ASN A 319 -20.91 8.26 16.38
C ASN A 319 -21.79 8.37 15.11
N ASP A 320 -22.88 7.60 15.06
CA ASP A 320 -23.81 7.58 13.91
C ASP A 320 -24.53 8.92 13.67
N LYS A 321 -24.52 9.84 14.65
CA LYS A 321 -25.05 11.20 14.49
C LYS A 321 -24.01 12.19 13.96
N GLY A 322 -22.74 11.75 13.77
CA GLY A 322 -21.63 12.59 13.35
C GLY A 322 -20.99 13.40 14.49
N GLU A 323 -21.38 13.17 15.74
CA GLU A 323 -20.84 13.82 16.93
C GLU A 323 -19.54 13.10 17.37
N GLU A 324 -18.56 13.88 17.81
CA GLU A 324 -17.30 13.32 18.34
C GLU A 324 -17.54 12.58 19.65
N VAL A 325 -16.97 11.37 19.78
CA VAL A 325 -17.11 10.53 20.98
C VAL A 325 -15.95 10.76 21.96
N GLY A 326 -16.14 10.34 23.20
CA GLY A 326 -15.12 10.43 24.26
C GLY A 326 -13.99 9.41 24.10
N LEU A 327 -12.93 9.57 24.93
CA LEU A 327 -11.83 8.62 25.00
C LEU A 327 -12.33 7.22 25.38
N GLY A 328 -11.83 6.21 24.69
CA GLY A 328 -12.23 4.80 24.87
C GLY A 328 -13.53 4.41 24.19
N GLU A 329 -14.34 5.35 23.70
CA GLU A 329 -15.57 5.07 22.98
C GLU A 329 -15.29 4.74 21.50
N GLU A 330 -16.16 3.90 20.92
CA GLU A 330 -16.05 3.44 19.55
C GLU A 330 -16.85 4.32 18.59
N GLY A 331 -16.31 4.57 17.41
CA GLY A 331 -16.98 5.31 16.35
C GLY A 331 -16.24 5.23 15.03
N VAL A 332 -16.78 5.90 14.02
CA VAL A 332 -16.16 5.99 12.69
C VAL A 332 -14.98 6.96 12.75
N LEU A 333 -13.82 6.51 12.25
CA LEU A 333 -12.61 7.31 12.15
C LEU A 333 -12.72 8.30 10.99
N TYR A 334 -12.57 9.57 11.31
CA TYR A 334 -12.38 10.68 10.39
C TYR A 334 -10.96 11.21 10.49
N VAL A 335 -10.37 11.54 9.35
CA VAL A 335 -9.00 12.04 9.25
C VAL A 335 -9.01 13.36 8.49
N LYS A 336 -8.30 14.35 9.04
CA LYS A 336 -8.03 15.63 8.38
C LYS A 336 -6.55 15.79 8.19
N SER A 337 -6.13 15.97 6.94
CA SER A 337 -4.74 16.11 6.57
C SER A 337 -4.60 16.71 5.17
N LYS A 338 -3.48 17.38 4.91
CA LYS A 338 -3.09 17.79 3.55
C LYS A 338 -2.61 16.61 2.68
N MET A 339 -2.53 15.42 3.26
CA MET A 339 -2.11 14.20 2.58
C MET A 339 -3.25 13.42 1.96
N LEU A 340 -4.49 13.85 2.11
CA LEU A 340 -5.65 13.16 1.53
C LEU A 340 -5.53 13.04 0.01
N PHE A 341 -6.18 12.03 -0.56
CA PHE A 341 -6.25 11.87 -2.02
C PHE A 341 -7.10 12.97 -2.66
N ASP A 342 -6.95 13.15 -3.98
CA ASP A 342 -7.73 14.18 -4.69
C ASP A 342 -9.09 13.66 -5.16
N GLY A 343 -9.39 12.39 -4.92
CA GLY A 343 -10.66 11.74 -5.25
C GLY A 343 -10.50 10.50 -6.13
N TYR A 344 -11.63 9.92 -6.52
CA TYR A 344 -11.68 8.85 -7.50
C TYR A 344 -11.92 9.43 -8.90
N LEU A 345 -11.13 8.97 -9.85
CA LEU A 345 -11.22 9.43 -11.24
C LEU A 345 -12.59 9.10 -11.83
N ASN A 346 -13.27 10.11 -12.39
CA ASN A 346 -14.60 9.98 -12.99
C ASN A 346 -15.68 9.38 -12.05
N ASN A 347 -15.52 9.54 -10.74
CA ASN A 347 -16.46 9.00 -9.76
C ASN A 347 -16.64 9.97 -8.56
N GLU A 348 -17.35 11.08 -8.84
CA GLU A 348 -17.61 12.13 -7.84
C GLU A 348 -18.50 11.63 -6.68
N GLU A 349 -19.45 10.74 -6.95
CA GLU A 349 -20.33 10.20 -5.93
C GLU A 349 -19.56 9.45 -4.85
N GLU A 350 -18.68 8.54 -5.26
CA GLU A 350 -17.82 7.81 -4.31
C GLU A 350 -16.78 8.72 -3.66
N THR A 351 -16.29 9.72 -4.39
CA THR A 351 -15.38 10.73 -3.81
C THR A 351 -16.05 11.49 -2.67
N LYS A 352 -17.29 11.95 -2.85
CA LYS A 352 -18.05 12.67 -1.83
C LYS A 352 -18.40 11.81 -0.60
N LYS A 353 -18.49 10.49 -0.76
CA LYS A 353 -18.65 9.58 0.40
C LYS A 353 -17.41 9.57 1.28
N ILE A 354 -16.22 9.67 0.67
CA ILE A 354 -14.94 9.64 1.39
C ILE A 354 -14.54 11.04 1.87
N LEU A 355 -14.56 12.04 0.98
CA LEU A 355 -14.18 13.42 1.29
C LEU A 355 -15.41 14.22 1.76
N GLN A 356 -15.39 14.67 3.01
CA GLN A 356 -16.48 15.40 3.67
C GLN A 356 -15.94 16.73 4.22
N GLY A 357 -15.88 17.75 3.39
CA GLY A 357 -15.21 19.01 3.71
C GLY A 357 -13.69 18.81 3.87
N ASP A 358 -13.15 19.24 4.99
CA ASP A 358 -11.72 19.06 5.33
C ASP A 358 -11.38 17.64 5.85
N TRP A 359 -12.39 16.81 6.09
CA TRP A 359 -12.29 15.48 6.67
C TRP A 359 -12.48 14.40 5.61
N ALA A 360 -11.86 13.25 5.85
CA ALA A 360 -12.09 12.06 5.06
C ALA A 360 -12.29 10.83 5.94
N THR A 361 -13.09 9.87 5.48
CA THR A 361 -13.28 8.60 6.15
C THR A 361 -13.33 7.46 5.14
N VAL A 362 -12.73 6.33 5.50
CA VAL A 362 -12.88 5.06 4.77
C VAL A 362 -13.80 4.09 5.52
N TYR A 363 -14.54 4.64 6.50
CA TYR A 363 -15.48 3.93 7.37
C TYR A 363 -14.81 2.85 8.24
N ASP A 364 -13.55 3.06 8.61
CA ASP A 364 -12.91 2.24 9.64
C ASP A 364 -13.46 2.66 11.01
N ILE A 365 -13.86 1.67 11.83
CA ILE A 365 -14.28 1.88 13.21
C ILE A 365 -13.04 1.86 14.09
N ALA A 366 -12.93 2.87 14.94
CA ALA A 366 -11.78 3.07 15.81
C ALA A 366 -12.18 3.53 17.21
N LYS A 367 -11.21 3.47 18.12
CA LYS A 367 -11.21 4.17 19.41
C LYS A 367 -9.83 4.68 19.72
N ILE A 368 -9.73 5.68 20.59
CA ILE A 368 -8.48 6.24 21.08
C ILE A 368 -8.43 6.09 22.61
N ASP A 369 -7.30 5.67 23.16
CA ASP A 369 -7.12 5.58 24.61
C ASP A 369 -6.62 6.91 25.23
N GLU A 370 -6.50 6.94 26.55
CA GLU A 370 -6.05 8.10 27.31
C GLU A 370 -4.59 8.50 27.00
N GLU A 371 -3.79 7.56 26.48
CA GLU A 371 -2.40 7.81 26.07
C GLU A 371 -2.29 8.26 24.60
N GLY A 372 -3.40 8.36 23.86
CA GLY A 372 -3.46 8.81 22.48
C GLY A 372 -3.16 7.72 21.45
N TYR A 373 -3.19 6.44 21.83
CA TYR A 373 -3.07 5.34 20.88
C TYR A 373 -4.40 5.00 20.23
N VAL A 374 -4.35 4.81 18.91
CA VAL A 374 -5.52 4.50 18.08
C VAL A 374 -5.62 2.99 17.90
N TYR A 375 -6.84 2.47 18.03
CA TYR A 375 -7.18 1.06 17.83
C TYR A 375 -8.20 0.94 16.71
N ILE A 376 -7.86 0.25 15.62
CA ILE A 376 -8.80 -0.07 14.54
C ILE A 376 -9.52 -1.36 14.90
N LEU A 377 -10.83 -1.30 15.00
CA LEU A 377 -11.69 -2.42 15.40
C LEU A 377 -12.21 -3.19 14.19
N GLY A 378 -12.44 -2.50 13.07
CA GLY A 378 -12.92 -3.08 11.84
C GLY A 378 -13.40 -2.05 10.84
N ARG A 379 -14.10 -2.49 9.80
CA ARG A 379 -14.79 -1.61 8.85
C ARG A 379 -16.27 -1.64 9.09
N GLN A 380 -16.93 -0.50 9.06
CA GLN A 380 -18.38 -0.39 9.22
C GLN A 380 -19.11 -1.28 8.20
N ASN A 381 -18.66 -1.30 6.96
CA ASN A 381 -19.28 -2.10 5.89
C ASN A 381 -19.02 -3.62 6.01
N ASP A 382 -18.04 -4.04 6.81
CA ASP A 382 -17.74 -5.46 7.09
C ASP A 382 -18.37 -5.93 8.41
N MET A 383 -18.95 -5.00 9.18
CA MET A 383 -19.55 -5.28 10.48
C MET A 383 -20.75 -6.22 10.30
N ILE A 384 -20.81 -7.25 11.13
CA ILE A 384 -21.87 -8.26 11.14
C ILE A 384 -22.91 -7.84 12.17
N ILE A 385 -24.16 -7.74 11.76
CA ILE A 385 -25.28 -7.41 12.66
C ILE A 385 -25.98 -8.72 13.05
N TYR A 386 -25.63 -9.25 14.21
CA TYR A 386 -26.18 -10.48 14.75
C TYR A 386 -27.20 -10.19 15.86
N GLY A 387 -28.48 -10.30 15.58
CA GLY A 387 -29.55 -10.06 16.55
C GLY A 387 -29.49 -8.65 17.19
N GLY A 388 -29.11 -7.62 16.43
CA GLY A 388 -28.95 -6.25 16.89
C GLY A 388 -27.60 -5.96 17.56
N MET A 389 -26.70 -6.94 17.67
CA MET A 389 -25.33 -6.78 18.19
C MET A 389 -24.34 -6.57 17.06
N ASN A 390 -23.49 -5.57 17.22
CA ASN A 390 -22.39 -5.29 16.27
C ASN A 390 -21.22 -6.23 16.54
N ILE A 391 -20.79 -6.96 15.52
CA ILE A 391 -19.64 -7.87 15.58
C ILE A 391 -18.64 -7.43 14.51
N TYR A 392 -17.41 -7.17 14.93
CA TYR A 392 -16.32 -6.83 14.01
C TYR A 392 -15.57 -8.11 13.61
N PRO A 393 -15.61 -8.53 12.34
CA PRO A 393 -14.94 -9.73 11.87
C PRO A 393 -13.47 -9.82 12.25
N GLN A 394 -12.77 -8.70 12.22
CA GLN A 394 -11.34 -8.61 12.52
C GLN A 394 -11.00 -9.01 13.95
N GLU A 395 -11.87 -8.75 14.91
CA GLU A 395 -11.69 -9.19 16.30
C GLU A 395 -11.66 -10.72 16.39
N ILE A 396 -12.58 -11.38 15.69
CA ILE A 396 -12.66 -12.83 15.65
C ILE A 396 -11.46 -13.41 14.88
N GLU A 397 -11.10 -12.81 13.74
CA GLU A 397 -9.94 -13.19 12.93
C GLU A 397 -8.64 -13.13 13.74
N GLN A 398 -8.45 -12.09 14.53
CA GLN A 398 -7.29 -11.96 15.42
C GLN A 398 -7.21 -13.08 16.48
N VAL A 399 -8.35 -13.53 16.99
CA VAL A 399 -8.40 -14.67 17.92
C VAL A 399 -8.09 -15.97 17.20
N LEU A 400 -8.69 -16.20 16.02
CA LEU A 400 -8.44 -17.38 15.21
C LEU A 400 -6.96 -17.51 14.81
N MET A 401 -6.33 -16.42 14.41
CA MET A 401 -4.92 -16.38 14.01
C MET A 401 -3.92 -16.62 15.15
N LYS A 402 -4.36 -16.56 16.40
CA LYS A 402 -3.53 -16.92 17.58
C LYS A 402 -3.51 -18.42 17.86
N TYR A 403 -4.41 -19.19 17.24
CA TYR A 403 -4.48 -20.63 17.45
C TYR A 403 -3.43 -21.34 16.59
N ASP A 404 -2.65 -22.22 17.22
CA ASP A 404 -1.58 -22.95 16.53
C ASP A 404 -2.13 -23.82 15.39
N GLY A 405 -1.49 -23.73 14.22
CA GLY A 405 -1.90 -24.41 13.01
C GLY A 405 -2.89 -23.64 12.13
N VAL A 406 -3.40 -22.46 12.53
CA VAL A 406 -4.13 -21.54 11.64
C VAL A 406 -3.12 -20.71 10.83
N GLU A 407 -3.17 -20.83 9.51
CA GLU A 407 -2.32 -20.09 8.58
C GLU A 407 -2.97 -18.80 8.14
N GLU A 408 -4.25 -18.88 7.78
CA GLU A 408 -5.08 -17.74 7.35
C GLU A 408 -6.52 -17.95 7.84
N ALA A 409 -7.18 -16.86 8.19
CA ALA A 409 -8.58 -16.88 8.58
C ALA A 409 -9.31 -15.64 8.06
N ILE A 410 -10.56 -15.81 7.65
CA ILE A 410 -11.48 -14.73 7.33
C ILE A 410 -12.85 -15.00 7.92
N VAL A 411 -13.49 -13.96 8.43
CA VAL A 411 -14.82 -14.02 9.03
C VAL A 411 -15.77 -13.12 8.25
N LEU A 412 -16.94 -13.66 7.89
CA LEU A 412 -17.97 -12.96 7.14
C LEU A 412 -19.33 -13.09 7.83
N GLY A 413 -20.15 -12.05 7.71
CA GLY A 413 -21.59 -12.14 7.95
C GLY A 413 -22.28 -12.85 6.79
N ILE A 414 -23.09 -13.84 7.07
CA ILE A 414 -23.96 -14.52 6.11
C ILE A 414 -25.41 -14.29 6.52
N LYS A 415 -26.29 -14.07 5.53
CA LYS A 415 -27.71 -13.80 5.79
C LYS A 415 -28.37 -14.94 6.58
N ASP A 416 -29.16 -14.57 7.54
CA ASP A 416 -29.95 -15.45 8.39
C ASP A 416 -31.33 -14.85 8.68
N GLU A 417 -32.39 -15.62 8.49
CA GLU A 417 -33.76 -15.14 8.62
C GLU A 417 -34.13 -14.73 10.06
N TYR A 418 -33.50 -15.38 11.06
CA TYR A 418 -33.83 -15.11 12.47
C TYR A 418 -32.92 -14.04 13.10
N TRP A 419 -31.61 -14.09 12.81
CA TRP A 419 -30.61 -13.22 13.43
C TRP A 419 -30.23 -12.01 12.57
N GLY A 420 -30.77 -11.90 11.34
CA GLY A 420 -30.32 -10.93 10.33
C GLY A 420 -29.05 -11.43 9.63
N GLU A 421 -27.99 -11.62 10.39
CA GLU A 421 -26.75 -12.25 9.93
C GLU A 421 -26.23 -13.26 10.94
N LYS A 422 -25.49 -14.26 10.44
CA LYS A 422 -24.69 -15.22 11.25
C LYS A 422 -23.21 -15.06 10.96
N VAL A 423 -22.39 -15.25 11.96
CA VAL A 423 -20.94 -15.27 11.85
C VAL A 423 -20.46 -16.56 11.19
N ALA A 424 -19.77 -16.45 10.05
CA ALA A 424 -19.14 -17.56 9.35
C ALA A 424 -17.61 -17.37 9.34
N ALA A 425 -16.87 -18.42 9.74
CA ALA A 425 -15.42 -18.45 9.72
C ALA A 425 -14.90 -19.41 8.65
N PHE A 426 -13.97 -18.95 7.84
CA PHE A 426 -13.25 -19.68 6.82
C PHE A 426 -11.80 -19.77 7.22
N ILE A 427 -11.23 -20.99 7.26
CA ILE A 427 -9.94 -21.27 7.88
C ILE A 427 -9.06 -22.04 6.90
N LYS A 428 -7.84 -21.55 6.69
CA LYS A 428 -6.75 -22.30 6.07
C LYS A 428 -5.77 -22.70 7.15
N GLY A 429 -5.34 -23.95 7.11
CA GLY A 429 -4.36 -24.49 8.05
C GLY A 429 -4.67 -25.90 8.52
N ASN A 430 -3.72 -26.49 9.24
CA ASN A 430 -3.83 -27.85 9.78
C ASN A 430 -4.43 -27.83 11.20
N VAL A 431 -5.72 -27.56 11.31
CA VAL A 431 -6.43 -27.42 12.58
C VAL A 431 -7.65 -28.32 12.67
N SER A 432 -8.00 -28.72 13.89
CA SER A 432 -9.30 -29.34 14.21
C SER A 432 -10.33 -28.24 14.44
N LEU A 433 -11.38 -28.19 13.64
CA LEU A 433 -12.44 -27.19 13.82
C LEU A 433 -13.13 -27.26 15.18
N PRO A 434 -13.42 -28.47 15.77
CA PRO A 434 -13.94 -28.57 17.12
C PRO A 434 -12.99 -27.96 18.20
N SER A 435 -11.69 -28.19 18.05
CA SER A 435 -10.69 -27.62 18.98
C SER A 435 -10.59 -26.10 18.84
N LEU A 436 -10.61 -25.61 17.62
CA LEU A 436 -10.60 -24.18 17.33
C LEU A 436 -11.87 -23.48 17.86
N LYS A 437 -13.04 -24.13 17.71
CA LYS A 437 -14.30 -23.64 18.29
C LYS A 437 -14.21 -23.55 19.82
N ASN A 438 -13.67 -24.57 20.49
CA ASN A 438 -13.47 -24.55 21.93
C ASN A 438 -12.49 -23.45 22.36
N TYR A 439 -11.46 -23.18 21.56
CA TYR A 439 -10.56 -22.04 21.78
C TYR A 439 -11.29 -20.71 21.69
N CYS A 440 -12.13 -20.52 20.66
CA CYS A 440 -12.95 -19.32 20.54
C CYS A 440 -13.92 -19.14 21.71
N LEU A 441 -14.54 -20.21 22.22
CA LEU A 441 -15.43 -20.17 23.39
C LEU A 441 -14.75 -19.63 24.67
N ARG A 442 -13.43 -19.79 24.78
CA ARG A 442 -12.65 -19.32 25.94
C ARG A 442 -12.15 -17.87 25.75
N ASN A 443 -12.11 -17.37 24.51
CA ASN A 443 -11.46 -16.10 24.18
C ASN A 443 -12.41 -15.04 23.59
N LEU A 444 -13.67 -15.41 23.29
CA LEU A 444 -14.66 -14.52 22.70
C LEU A 444 -15.99 -14.62 23.45
N SER A 445 -16.73 -13.53 23.47
CA SER A 445 -18.12 -13.51 23.94
C SER A 445 -18.98 -14.45 23.09
N SER A 446 -19.96 -15.10 23.68
CA SER A 446 -20.76 -16.18 23.07
C SER A 446 -21.43 -15.78 21.75
N TYR A 447 -21.85 -14.52 21.60
CA TYR A 447 -22.47 -14.01 20.37
C TYR A 447 -21.48 -13.80 19.23
N LYS A 448 -20.17 -13.66 19.51
CA LYS A 448 -19.09 -13.52 18.52
C LYS A 448 -18.61 -14.87 17.98
N ILE A 449 -18.99 -16.00 18.60
CA ILE A 449 -18.56 -17.33 18.17
C ILE A 449 -19.12 -17.64 16.78
N PRO A 450 -18.28 -17.99 15.79
CA PRO A 450 -18.79 -18.37 14.48
C PRO A 450 -19.79 -19.54 14.55
N ARG A 451 -20.88 -19.42 13.84
CA ARG A 451 -21.93 -20.45 13.73
C ARG A 451 -21.70 -21.36 12.53
N VAL A 452 -21.01 -20.83 11.52
CA VAL A 452 -20.61 -21.59 10.33
C VAL A 452 -19.09 -21.64 10.28
N TRP A 453 -18.56 -22.84 10.04
CA TRP A 453 -17.13 -23.13 9.99
C TRP A 453 -16.80 -23.85 8.69
N ARG A 454 -15.81 -23.38 7.94
CA ARG A 454 -15.35 -24.00 6.70
C ARG A 454 -13.83 -24.02 6.65
N LYS A 455 -13.26 -25.16 6.26
CA LYS A 455 -11.86 -25.24 5.86
C LYS A 455 -11.74 -24.90 4.39
N VAL A 456 -10.69 -24.19 4.03
CA VAL A 456 -10.35 -23.84 2.66
C VAL A 456 -8.90 -24.21 2.37
N ALA A 457 -8.64 -24.70 1.17
CA ALA A 457 -7.27 -25.04 0.77
C ALA A 457 -6.43 -23.77 0.52
N ASN A 458 -7.02 -22.77 -0.15
CA ASN A 458 -6.39 -21.50 -0.42
C ASN A 458 -7.44 -20.39 -0.46
N PHE A 459 -7.00 -19.17 -0.11
CA PHE A 459 -7.82 -17.97 -0.25
C PHE A 459 -7.48 -17.21 -1.52
N PRO A 460 -8.46 -16.48 -2.12
CA PRO A 460 -8.19 -15.48 -3.13
C PRO A 460 -7.56 -14.26 -2.45
N HIS A 461 -6.50 -13.73 -3.06
CA HIS A 461 -5.80 -12.56 -2.55
C HIS A 461 -5.90 -11.39 -3.53
N THR A 462 -5.97 -10.19 -2.98
CA THR A 462 -5.84 -8.95 -3.75
C THR A 462 -4.39 -8.78 -4.24
N THR A 463 -4.16 -7.87 -5.18
CA THR A 463 -2.81 -7.50 -5.63
C THR A 463 -1.91 -7.00 -4.50
N GLY A 464 -2.49 -6.49 -3.41
CA GLY A 464 -1.80 -6.08 -2.18
C GLY A 464 -1.54 -7.22 -1.20
N GLY A 465 -1.84 -8.49 -1.54
CA GLY A 465 -1.58 -9.67 -0.71
C GLY A 465 -2.59 -9.89 0.43
N LYS A 466 -3.71 -9.17 0.46
CA LYS A 466 -4.79 -9.37 1.45
C LYS A 466 -5.82 -10.37 0.92
N ILE A 467 -6.46 -11.15 1.82
CA ILE A 467 -7.59 -12.01 1.42
C ILE A 467 -8.72 -11.15 0.85
N SER A 468 -9.23 -11.55 -0.31
CA SER A 468 -10.34 -10.87 -0.97
C SER A 468 -11.69 -11.28 -0.36
N ARG A 469 -12.20 -10.51 0.62
CA ARG A 469 -13.53 -10.76 1.23
C ARG A 469 -14.66 -10.90 0.22
N PRO A 470 -14.76 -10.05 -0.84
CA PRO A 470 -15.81 -10.16 -1.84
C PRO A 470 -15.77 -11.49 -2.61
N GLU A 471 -14.56 -11.99 -2.93
CA GLU A 471 -14.43 -13.26 -3.63
C GLU A 471 -14.76 -14.46 -2.74
N VAL A 472 -14.32 -14.44 -1.47
CA VAL A 472 -14.71 -15.48 -0.49
C VAL A 472 -16.23 -15.52 -0.30
N ARG A 473 -16.89 -14.34 -0.21
CA ARG A 473 -18.36 -14.24 -0.16
C ARG A 473 -19.02 -14.86 -1.38
N LYS A 474 -18.53 -14.53 -2.59
CA LYS A 474 -19.04 -15.11 -3.84
C LYS A 474 -18.86 -16.64 -3.90
N TRP A 475 -17.76 -17.16 -3.38
CA TRP A 475 -17.54 -18.62 -3.31
C TRP A 475 -18.57 -19.28 -2.41
N PHE A 476 -18.81 -18.71 -1.24
CA PHE A 476 -19.80 -19.24 -0.29
C PHE A 476 -21.20 -19.24 -0.88
N GLU A 477 -21.63 -18.12 -1.50
CA GLU A 477 -22.94 -17.95 -2.12
C GLU A 477 -23.19 -18.91 -3.30
N LYS A 478 -22.13 -19.29 -4.04
CA LYS A 478 -22.20 -20.25 -5.15
C LYS A 478 -22.12 -21.72 -4.70
N GLY A 479 -22.06 -22.00 -3.41
CA GLY A 479 -21.90 -23.37 -2.89
C GLY A 479 -20.57 -24.02 -3.22
N GLY A 480 -19.56 -23.24 -3.62
CA GLY A 480 -18.24 -23.70 -4.08
C GLY A 480 -17.20 -23.97 -3.00
N LEU A 481 -17.61 -24.06 -1.74
CA LEU A 481 -16.74 -24.38 -0.60
C LEU A 481 -17.14 -25.73 0.00
N GLU A 482 -16.81 -26.81 -0.67
CA GLU A 482 -16.74 -28.15 -0.07
C GLU A 482 -15.33 -28.40 0.50
#